data_d8f047bcee5b0c6849cab0fbe1efb342
#
_entry.id   d8f047bcee5b0c6849cab0fbe1efb342
#
_cell.length_a   1.000
_cell.length_b   1.000
_cell.length_c   1.000
_cell.angle_alpha   90.00
_cell.angle_beta   90.00
_cell.angle_gamma   90.00
#
_symmetry.space_group_name_H-M   'P 1'
#
loop_
_entity.id
_entity.type
_entity.pdbx_description
1 polymer ?
#
loop_
_entity_poly.entity_id
_entity_poly.type
_entity_poly.pdbx_seq_one_letter_code
_entity_poly.pdbx_strand_id
1 'polypeptide(L)'
;MARSDFVDTEKRVKAGYVDCLLTDYAIEFGFANKWKEDIAQAGWYALQTGKKAGMVMILKKPTDIKYVDYVKEYLKFYNGDAKPVKIWTVKDYE
;
A
#
# COMPACT_ATOMS: atom_id res chain seq x y z
N MET A 1 0.63 -8.72 -16.80
CA MET A 1 0.21 -8.39 -15.46
C MET A 1 -0.30 -6.98 -15.37
N ALA A 2 -1.44 -6.83 -14.80
CA ALA A 2 -1.99 -5.49 -14.67
C ALA A 2 -1.21 -4.71 -13.64
N ARG A 3 -0.63 -3.67 -14.08
CA ARG A 3 0.12 -2.80 -13.20
C ARG A 3 -0.54 -1.48 -13.15
N SER A 4 -0.45 -0.90 -12.04
CA SER A 4 -0.86 0.46 -11.93
C SER A 4 0.36 1.33 -12.16
N ASP A 5 0.35 2.43 -11.49
CA ASP A 5 1.43 3.39 -11.58
C ASP A 5 2.75 2.86 -11.08
N PHE A 6 2.76 1.65 -10.56
CA PHE A 6 3.95 1.09 -9.98
C PHE A 6 4.67 0.11 -10.86
N VAL A 7 4.38 0.09 -12.15
CA VAL A 7 5.01 -0.85 -13.04
C VAL A 7 6.53 -0.85 -12.87
N ASP A 8 7.12 0.31 -12.96
CA ASP A 8 8.57 0.40 -12.88
C ASP A 8 9.07 0.16 -11.47
N THR A 9 8.34 0.64 -10.49
CA THR A 9 8.71 0.46 -9.11
C THR A 9 8.74 -0.99 -8.75
N GLU A 10 7.75 -1.71 -9.24
CA GLU A 10 7.61 -3.11 -8.90
C GLU A 10 8.75 -3.96 -9.39
N LYS A 11 9.32 -3.61 -10.53
CA LYS A 11 10.43 -4.37 -11.06
C LYS A 11 11.62 -4.38 -10.15
N ARG A 12 11.73 -3.39 -9.33
CA ARG A 12 12.89 -3.20 -8.48
C ARG A 12 12.52 -3.13 -7.03
N VAL A 13 11.46 -3.79 -6.66
CA VAL A 13 10.96 -3.68 -5.32
C VAL A 13 11.99 -4.18 -4.33
N LYS A 14 12.53 -3.26 -3.63
CA LYS A 14 13.33 -3.46 -2.45
C LYS A 14 12.92 -2.36 -1.53
N ALA A 15 12.96 -2.63 -0.26
CA ALA A 15 12.49 -1.64 0.69
C ALA A 15 13.10 -0.27 0.46
N GLY A 16 14.37 -0.22 0.12
CA GLY A 16 15.03 1.06 -0.04
C GLY A 16 14.66 1.81 -1.29
N TYR A 17 14.19 1.12 -2.31
CA TYR A 17 13.88 1.79 -3.56
C TYR A 17 12.58 2.56 -3.51
N VAL A 18 11.66 2.10 -2.69
CA VAL A 18 10.36 2.74 -2.63
C VAL A 18 10.52 4.21 -2.26
N ASP A 19 11.35 4.47 -1.26
CA ASP A 19 11.55 5.85 -0.85
C ASP A 19 12.20 6.68 -1.92
N CYS A 20 13.09 6.09 -2.69
CA CYS A 20 13.77 6.83 -3.73
C CYS A 20 12.84 7.20 -4.85
N LEU A 21 11.87 6.35 -5.13
CA LEU A 21 11.00 6.55 -6.29
C LEU A 21 9.80 7.41 -5.97
N LEU A 22 9.34 7.37 -4.73
CA LEU A 22 8.17 8.12 -4.33
C LEU A 22 8.52 8.92 -3.10
N THR A 23 9.17 10.03 -3.33
CA THR A 23 9.76 10.80 -2.24
C THR A 23 8.74 11.32 -1.24
N ASP A 24 7.48 11.45 -1.65
CA ASP A 24 6.45 11.97 -0.76
C ASP A 24 5.80 10.91 0.10
N TYR A 25 6.06 9.64 -0.19
CA TYR A 25 5.38 8.55 0.48
C TYR A 25 6.35 7.55 1.08
N ALA A 26 6.00 7.05 2.24
CA ALA A 26 6.61 5.86 2.80
C ALA A 26 5.65 4.73 2.49
N ILE A 27 6.09 3.78 1.68
CA ILE A 27 5.20 2.79 1.11
C ILE A 27 5.54 1.40 1.62
N GLU A 28 4.50 0.70 2.03
CA GLU A 28 4.61 -0.68 2.45
C GLU A 28 3.99 -1.57 1.36
N PHE A 29 4.72 -2.62 0.97
CA PHE A 29 4.22 -3.58 0.01
C PHE A 29 3.86 -4.86 0.72
N GLY A 30 2.76 -5.48 0.33
CA GLY A 30 2.41 -6.77 0.91
C GLY A 30 1.22 -7.38 0.23
N PHE A 31 1.02 -8.66 0.48
CA PHE A 31 -0.15 -9.35 -0.03
C PHE A 31 -1.40 -8.81 0.64
N ALA A 32 -2.47 -8.76 -0.13
CA ALA A 32 -3.69 -8.11 0.33
C ALA A 32 -4.23 -8.71 1.63
N ASN A 33 -4.07 -10.01 1.82
CA ASN A 33 -4.59 -10.65 3.03
C ASN A 33 -3.81 -10.26 4.28
N LYS A 34 -2.69 -9.59 4.12
CA LYS A 34 -1.88 -9.12 5.27
C LYS A 34 -2.07 -7.64 5.51
N TRP A 35 -3.17 -7.08 5.05
CA TRP A 35 -3.34 -5.64 5.07
C TRP A 35 -3.30 -5.03 6.46
N LYS A 36 -3.72 -5.77 7.47
CA LYS A 36 -3.74 -5.21 8.81
C LYS A 36 -2.34 -4.91 9.31
N GLU A 37 -1.42 -5.80 9.04
CA GLU A 37 -0.02 -5.60 9.41
C GLU A 37 0.60 -4.50 8.58
N ASP A 38 0.31 -4.52 7.28
CA ASP A 38 0.94 -3.59 6.36
C ASP A 38 0.49 -2.17 6.59
N ILE A 39 -0.77 -1.98 6.93
CA ILE A 39 -1.26 -0.63 7.17
C ILE A 39 -0.63 -0.03 8.42
N ALA A 40 -0.38 -0.87 9.42
CA ALA A 40 0.28 -0.41 10.62
C ALA A 40 1.72 -0.03 10.33
N GLN A 41 2.40 -0.80 9.52
CA GLN A 41 3.78 -0.51 9.16
C GLN A 41 3.89 0.75 8.30
N ALA A 42 2.96 0.91 7.38
CA ALA A 42 2.94 2.11 6.56
C ALA A 42 2.81 3.35 7.42
N GLY A 43 1.93 3.29 8.41
CA GLY A 43 1.76 4.42 9.30
C GLY A 43 2.99 4.69 10.14
N TRP A 44 3.63 3.64 10.60
CA TRP A 44 4.83 3.77 11.41
C TRP A 44 5.97 4.41 10.60
N TYR A 45 6.18 3.94 9.38
CA TYR A 45 7.21 4.51 8.53
C TYR A 45 6.92 5.96 8.20
N ALA A 46 5.66 6.27 7.94
CA ALA A 46 5.29 7.65 7.66
C ALA A 46 5.62 8.55 8.84
N LEU A 47 5.33 8.07 10.03
CA LEU A 47 5.64 8.83 11.23
C LEU A 47 7.14 9.06 11.36
N GLN A 48 7.93 8.02 11.13
CA GLN A 48 9.37 8.13 11.30
C GLN A 48 10.02 9.03 10.25
N THR A 49 9.48 9.05 9.05
CA THR A 49 10.10 9.76 7.94
C THR A 49 9.48 11.12 7.68
N GLY A 50 8.35 11.41 8.28
CA GLY A 50 7.62 12.63 7.97
C GLY A 50 6.93 12.59 6.62
N LYS A 51 6.87 11.43 6.00
CA LYS A 51 6.25 11.28 4.69
C LYS A 51 4.80 10.85 4.84
N LYS A 52 4.08 10.85 3.73
CA LYS A 52 2.71 10.35 3.72
C LYS A 52 2.75 8.84 3.68
N ALA A 53 1.74 8.22 4.27
CA ALA A 53 1.67 6.76 4.29
C ALA A 53 1.07 6.22 3.00
N GLY A 54 1.66 5.16 2.49
CA GLY A 54 1.15 4.49 1.31
C GLY A 54 1.27 2.99 1.45
N MET A 55 0.42 2.27 0.75
CA MET A 55 0.41 0.83 0.81
C MET A 55 0.09 0.27 -0.57
N VAL A 56 0.89 -0.70 -0.99
CA VAL A 56 0.62 -1.44 -2.22
C VAL A 56 0.11 -2.81 -1.82
N MET A 57 -1.12 -3.11 -2.22
CA MET A 57 -1.76 -4.37 -1.92
C MET A 57 -1.63 -5.29 -3.12
N ILE A 58 -0.99 -6.41 -2.92
CA ILE A 58 -0.77 -7.39 -3.97
C ILE A 58 -1.88 -8.41 -3.92
N LEU A 59 -2.65 -8.49 -5.00
CA LEU A 59 -3.78 -9.39 -5.11
C LEU A 59 -3.31 -10.66 -5.79
N LYS A 60 -3.42 -11.78 -5.09
CA LYS A 60 -2.97 -13.06 -5.64
C LYS A 60 -4.06 -13.77 -6.43
N LYS A 61 -5.30 -13.40 -6.22
CA LYS A 61 -6.43 -13.99 -6.91
C LYS A 61 -7.58 -12.99 -6.91
N PRO A 62 -8.55 -13.17 -7.79
CA PRO A 62 -9.62 -12.17 -7.92
C PRO A 62 -10.40 -11.91 -6.64
N THR A 63 -10.58 -12.93 -5.81
CA THR A 63 -11.33 -12.75 -4.57
C THR A 63 -10.60 -11.89 -3.56
N ASP A 64 -9.32 -11.63 -3.76
CA ASP A 64 -8.58 -10.79 -2.84
C ASP A 64 -9.03 -9.33 -2.88
N ILE A 65 -9.83 -8.96 -3.86
CA ILE A 65 -10.34 -7.59 -3.92
C ILE A 65 -11.13 -7.23 -2.67
N LYS A 66 -11.67 -8.22 -1.99
CA LYS A 66 -12.40 -7.96 -0.76
C LYS A 66 -11.54 -7.27 0.29
N TYR A 67 -10.26 -7.57 0.30
CA TYR A 67 -9.36 -6.96 1.26
C TYR A 67 -9.17 -5.48 0.99
N VAL A 68 -9.23 -5.08 -0.28
CA VAL A 68 -9.16 -3.68 -0.62
C VAL A 68 -10.38 -2.95 -0.06
N ASP A 69 -11.54 -3.57 -0.16
CA ASP A 69 -12.75 -3.00 0.38
C ASP A 69 -12.66 -2.89 1.90
N TYR A 70 -12.11 -3.88 2.56
CA TYR A 70 -11.93 -3.83 4.02
C TYR A 70 -11.03 -2.66 4.41
N VAL A 71 -9.94 -2.47 3.68
CA VAL A 71 -9.02 -1.38 3.97
C VAL A 71 -9.72 -0.05 3.82
N LYS A 72 -10.49 0.11 2.75
CA LYS A 72 -11.19 1.37 2.50
C LYS A 72 -12.20 1.66 3.61
N GLU A 73 -12.93 0.63 4.03
CA GLU A 73 -13.88 0.80 5.12
C GLU A 73 -13.18 1.17 6.42
N TYR A 74 -12.09 0.48 6.70
CA TYR A 74 -11.34 0.75 7.91
C TYR A 74 -10.82 2.18 7.93
N LEU A 75 -10.25 2.64 6.83
CA LEU A 75 -9.69 3.98 6.78
C LEU A 75 -10.79 5.04 6.86
N LYS A 76 -11.91 4.76 6.25
CA LYS A 76 -13.04 5.68 6.32
C LYS A 76 -13.50 5.86 7.76
N PHE A 77 -13.52 4.77 8.50
CA PHE A 77 -13.97 4.79 9.88
C PHE A 77 -12.96 5.44 10.80
N TYR A 78 -11.68 5.12 10.60
CA TYR A 78 -10.66 5.39 11.60
C TYR A 78 -9.92 6.71 11.41
N ASN A 79 -9.68 7.10 10.18
CA ASN A 79 -8.81 8.25 9.96
C ASN A 79 -9.40 9.59 10.35
N GLY A 80 -10.68 9.75 10.22
CA GLY A 80 -11.25 11.05 10.52
C GLY A 80 -10.53 12.14 9.76
N ASP A 81 -9.86 13.00 10.48
CA ASP A 81 -9.14 14.11 9.90
C ASP A 81 -7.68 13.80 9.60
N ALA A 82 -7.23 12.60 9.92
CA ALA A 82 -5.84 12.25 9.69
C ALA A 82 -5.58 12.14 8.21
N LYS A 83 -4.32 12.25 7.84
CA LYS A 83 -3.95 12.09 6.46
C LYS A 83 -4.24 10.66 6.02
N PRO A 84 -4.91 10.50 4.90
CA PRO A 84 -5.26 9.16 4.47
C PRO A 84 -4.04 8.38 4.02
N VAL A 85 -4.14 7.06 4.15
CA VAL A 85 -3.16 6.17 3.57
C VAL A 85 -3.53 5.99 2.10
N LYS A 86 -2.59 6.24 1.23
CA LYS A 86 -2.84 6.03 -0.19
C LYS A 86 -2.71 4.57 -0.51
N ILE A 87 -3.66 4.04 -1.27
CA ILE A 87 -3.71 2.62 -1.58
C ILE A 87 -3.52 2.41 -3.07
N TRP A 88 -2.60 1.54 -3.41
CA TRP A 88 -2.42 1.07 -4.77
C TRP A 88 -2.62 -0.42 -4.76
N THR A 89 -3.06 -0.96 -5.88
CA THR A 89 -3.24 -2.40 -6.00
C THR A 89 -2.48 -2.92 -7.20
N VAL A 90 -2.00 -4.14 -7.05
CA VAL A 90 -1.30 -4.83 -8.12
C VAL A 90 -1.88 -6.22 -8.21
N LYS A 91 -2.26 -6.63 -9.41
CA LYS A 91 -2.75 -7.98 -9.63
C LYS A 91 -1.59 -8.91 -9.93
N ASP A 92 -1.52 -9.98 -9.18
CA ASP A 92 -0.50 -11.00 -9.37
C ASP A 92 -1.16 -12.29 -9.81
N TYR A 93 -2.08 -12.20 -10.75
CA TYR A 93 -2.78 -13.32 -11.33
C TYR A 93 -3.25 -12.92 -12.71
N GLU A 94 -3.68 -13.91 -13.46
CA GLU A 94 -4.22 -13.66 -14.79
C GLU A 94 -5.70 -13.63 -14.85
#